data_edf20e98f6b7e133f7ceaedf340e0fa9
#
_entry.id   edf20e98f6b7e133f7ceaedf340e0fa9
#
_cell.length_a   1.000
_cell.length_b   1.000
_cell.length_c   1.000
_cell.angle_alpha   90.00
_cell.angle_beta   90.00
_cell.angle_gamma   90.00
#
_symmetry.space_group_name_H-M   'P 1'
#
loop_
_entity.id
_entity.type
_entity.pdbx_description
1 polymer ?
#
loop_
_entity_poly.entity_id
_entity_poly.type
_entity_poly.pdbx_seq_one_letter_code
_entity_poly.pdbx_strand_id
1 'polypeptide(L)'
;MNKENAHKKIVIKVGSSSLTHAESGRLDLIKLEVLVRELADLRNSGHEVILVTSGAIMVGRAALGFDERPERIDEKQACAAVGQARLMMMYQKLFAEYMSKVM
;
A
#
# COMPACT_ATOMS: atom_id res chain seq x y z
N MET A 1 -19.80 24.93 -12.90
CA MET A 1 -19.05 23.77 -12.59
C MET A 1 -19.69 22.51 -13.16
N ASN A 2 -18.89 21.70 -13.76
CA ASN A 2 -19.36 20.50 -14.39
C ASN A 2 -19.45 19.34 -13.42
N LYS A 3 -20.64 18.98 -13.07
CA LYS A 3 -20.83 17.87 -12.14
C LYS A 3 -20.52 16.52 -12.77
N GLU A 4 -20.60 16.46 -14.08
CA GLU A 4 -20.29 15.21 -14.77
C GLU A 4 -18.86 14.75 -14.55
N ASN A 5 -17.98 15.68 -14.22
CA ASN A 5 -16.57 15.37 -14.01
C ASN A 5 -16.22 15.17 -12.55
N ALA A 6 -17.21 15.23 -11.67
CA ALA A 6 -16.94 15.16 -10.24
C ALA A 6 -16.57 13.74 -9.78
N HIS A 7 -17.04 12.73 -10.52
CA HIS A 7 -16.83 11.35 -10.10
C HIS A 7 -16.11 10.56 -11.16
N LYS A 8 -14.92 10.15 -10.84
CA LYS A 8 -14.13 9.28 -11.71
C LYS A 8 -13.74 8.03 -10.94
N LYS A 9 -13.56 6.96 -11.68
CA LYS A 9 -12.97 5.75 -11.13
C LYS A 9 -11.49 5.78 -11.43
N ILE A 10 -10.67 5.79 -10.40
CA ILE A 10 -9.23 5.92 -10.52
C ILE A 10 -8.59 4.65 -9.98
N VAL A 11 -7.79 3.99 -10.83
CA VAL A 11 -7.06 2.80 -10.43
C VAL A 11 -5.58 3.15 -10.38
N ILE A 12 -4.98 2.94 -9.23
CA ILE A 12 -3.56 3.24 -9.03
C ILE A 12 -2.84 1.96 -8.68
N LYS A 13 -1.81 1.66 -9.45
CA LYS A 13 -0.97 0.49 -9.22
C LYS A 13 0.35 0.93 -8.64
N VAL A 14 0.75 0.29 -7.56
CA VAL A 14 1.98 0.64 -6.85
C VAL A 14 2.83 -0.62 -6.70
N GLY A 15 4.05 -0.55 -7.19
CA GLY A 15 4.99 -1.65 -7.08
C GLY A 15 5.75 -1.63 -5.76
N SER A 16 6.45 -2.73 -5.50
CA SER A 16 7.19 -2.89 -4.25
C SER A 16 8.29 -1.85 -4.07
N SER A 17 8.99 -1.51 -5.15
CA SER A 17 10.08 -0.55 -5.06
C SER A 17 9.61 0.86 -4.73
N SER A 18 8.34 1.15 -4.95
CA SER A 18 7.79 2.46 -4.65
C SER A 18 7.44 2.62 -3.18
N LEU A 19 7.33 1.52 -2.44
CA LEU A 19 6.86 1.55 -1.06
C LEU A 19 7.88 1.04 -0.06
N THR A 20 9.03 0.57 -0.52
CA THR A 20 10.03 0.00 0.36
C THR A 20 11.36 0.69 0.19
N HIS A 21 12.18 0.60 1.23
CA HIS A 21 13.57 1.00 1.14
C HIS A 21 14.33 -0.03 0.30
N ALA A 22 15.12 0.45 -0.66
CA ALA A 22 15.79 -0.43 -1.61
C ALA A 22 16.75 -1.40 -0.91
N GLU A 23 17.37 -0.96 0.16
CA GLU A 23 18.41 -1.76 0.81
C GLU A 23 17.84 -2.82 1.74
N SER A 24 16.82 -2.48 2.50
CA SER A 24 16.32 -3.36 3.55
C SER A 24 15.05 -4.11 3.16
N GLY A 25 14.32 -3.63 2.16
CA GLY A 25 13.01 -4.15 1.81
C GLY A 25 11.92 -3.79 2.81
N ARG A 26 12.25 -2.98 3.82
CA ARG A 26 11.27 -2.53 4.79
C ARG A 26 10.40 -1.43 4.22
N LEU A 27 9.20 -1.32 4.73
CA LEU A 27 8.28 -0.29 4.29
C LEU A 27 8.87 1.10 4.55
N ASP A 28 8.80 1.94 3.53
CA ASP A 28 9.16 3.34 3.65
C ASP A 28 7.91 4.09 4.07
N LEU A 29 7.84 4.40 5.36
CA LEU A 29 6.64 4.97 5.94
C LEU A 29 6.33 6.37 5.41
N ILE A 30 7.35 7.11 5.02
CA ILE A 30 7.15 8.43 4.45
C ILE A 30 6.48 8.33 3.09
N LYS A 31 6.98 7.44 2.24
CA LYS A 31 6.38 7.24 0.93
C LYS A 31 4.95 6.71 1.05
N LEU A 32 4.75 5.81 1.97
CA LEU A 32 3.43 5.23 2.20
C LEU A 32 2.45 6.29 2.67
N GLU A 33 2.87 7.15 3.58
CA GLU A 33 2.03 8.21 4.07
C GLU A 33 1.66 9.20 2.98
N VAL A 34 2.63 9.59 2.16
CA VAL A 34 2.36 10.51 1.04
C VAL A 34 1.34 9.90 0.09
N LEU A 35 1.51 8.63 -0.24
CA LEU A 35 0.57 7.94 -1.12
C LEU A 35 -0.84 7.93 -0.52
N VAL A 36 -0.95 7.54 0.73
CA VAL A 36 -2.26 7.44 1.40
C VAL A 36 -2.92 8.81 1.46
N ARG A 37 -2.16 9.85 1.75
CA ARG A 37 -2.70 11.20 1.84
C ARG A 37 -3.26 11.66 0.50
N GLU A 38 -2.54 11.39 -0.57
CA GLU A 38 -3.01 11.76 -1.91
C GLU A 38 -4.23 10.96 -2.32
N LEU A 39 -4.25 9.68 -2.00
CA LEU A 39 -5.41 8.85 -2.31
C LEU A 39 -6.64 9.28 -1.50
N ALA A 40 -6.43 9.65 -0.25
CA ALA A 40 -7.52 10.14 0.58
C ALA A 40 -8.08 11.45 0.04
N ASP A 41 -7.22 12.33 -0.46
CA ASP A 41 -7.66 13.57 -1.09
C ASP A 41 -8.54 13.30 -2.30
N LEU A 42 -8.14 12.35 -3.13
CA LEU A 42 -8.94 11.99 -4.29
C LEU A 42 -10.30 11.44 -3.88
N ARG A 43 -10.30 10.57 -2.88
CA ARG A 43 -11.55 10.00 -2.37
C ARG A 43 -12.44 11.07 -1.78
N ASN A 44 -11.86 11.98 -1.02
CA ASN A 44 -12.63 13.06 -0.40
C ASN A 44 -13.16 14.05 -1.41
N SER A 45 -12.56 14.09 -2.59
CA SER A 45 -13.05 14.92 -3.69
C SER A 45 -14.18 14.24 -4.46
N GLY A 46 -14.61 13.07 -4.07
CA GLY A 46 -15.73 12.40 -4.68
C GLY A 46 -15.38 11.32 -5.69
N HIS A 47 -14.10 11.00 -5.84
CA HIS A 47 -13.69 9.97 -6.78
C HIS A 47 -13.74 8.59 -6.13
N GLU A 48 -13.96 7.58 -6.96
CA GLU A 48 -13.79 6.20 -6.53
C GLU A 48 -12.35 5.80 -6.78
N VAL A 49 -11.66 5.41 -5.73
CA VAL A 49 -10.22 5.11 -5.83
C VAL A 49 -10.00 3.65 -5.52
N ILE A 50 -9.31 2.97 -6.42
CA ILE A 50 -8.92 1.57 -6.26
C ILE A 50 -7.41 1.51 -6.24
N LEU A 51 -6.86 1.00 -5.16
CA LEU A 51 -5.42 0.86 -5.01
C LEU A 51 -5.04 -0.60 -5.20
N VAL A 52 -4.17 -0.84 -6.16
CA VAL A 52 -3.61 -2.15 -6.40
C VAL A 52 -2.15 -2.10 -5.98
N THR A 53 -1.81 -2.85 -4.96
CA THR A 53 -0.46 -2.83 -4.44
C THR A 53 0.17 -4.21 -4.58
N SER A 54 1.47 -4.23 -4.88
CA SER A 54 2.25 -5.44 -4.92
C SER A 54 3.39 -5.32 -3.91
N GLY A 55 4.24 -6.34 -3.84
CA GLY A 55 5.39 -6.28 -2.97
C GLY A 55 5.19 -6.93 -1.62
N ALA A 56 4.10 -7.68 -1.45
CA ALA A 56 3.86 -8.38 -0.20
C ALA A 56 5.00 -9.33 0.15
N ILE A 57 5.55 -10.02 -0.83
CA ILE A 57 6.65 -10.96 -0.59
C ILE A 57 7.87 -10.22 -0.05
N MET A 58 8.21 -9.07 -0.63
CA MET A 58 9.36 -8.31 -0.17
C MET A 58 9.17 -7.78 1.25
N VAL A 59 7.99 -7.29 1.55
CA VAL A 59 7.68 -6.81 2.90
C VAL A 59 7.74 -7.96 3.90
N GLY A 60 7.17 -9.12 3.53
CA GLY A 60 7.20 -10.29 4.38
C GLY A 60 8.60 -10.85 4.57
N ARG A 61 9.39 -10.83 3.52
CA ARG A 61 10.79 -11.23 3.61
C ARG A 61 11.54 -10.42 4.67
N ALA A 62 11.39 -9.12 4.60
CA ALA A 62 12.03 -8.24 5.58
C ALA A 62 11.51 -8.48 6.99
N ALA A 63 10.20 -8.68 7.12
CA ALA A 63 9.57 -8.92 8.42
C ALA A 63 9.99 -10.23 9.03
N LEU A 64 10.17 -11.27 8.22
CA LEU A 64 10.58 -12.59 8.68
C LEU A 64 12.08 -12.73 8.81
N GLY A 65 12.85 -11.73 8.38
CA GLY A 65 14.29 -11.74 8.54
C GLY A 65 15.05 -12.59 7.53
N PHE A 66 14.46 -12.87 6.38
CA PHE A 66 15.18 -13.58 5.32
C PHE A 66 16.16 -12.62 4.66
N ASP A 67 17.43 -13.02 4.61
CA ASP A 67 18.47 -12.20 3.99
C ASP A 67 18.35 -12.17 2.47
N GLU A 68 17.88 -13.27 1.90
CA GLU A 68 17.78 -13.42 0.47
C GLU A 68 16.35 -13.62 0.03
N ARG A 69 16.11 -13.40 -1.24
CA ARG A 69 14.81 -13.62 -1.83
C ARG A 69 14.44 -15.09 -1.70
N PRO A 70 13.26 -15.42 -1.17
CA PRO A 70 12.87 -16.81 -1.01
C PRO A 70 12.68 -17.50 -2.35
N GLU A 71 13.20 -18.72 -2.47
CA GLU A 71 13.06 -19.49 -3.69
C GLU A 71 12.04 -20.60 -3.56
N ARG A 72 11.87 -21.13 -2.35
CA ARG A 72 10.91 -22.20 -2.11
C ARG A 72 9.51 -21.63 -2.10
N ILE A 73 8.57 -22.43 -2.60
CA ILE A 73 7.18 -22.01 -2.71
C ILE A 73 6.58 -21.72 -1.32
N ASP A 74 6.86 -22.58 -0.35
CA ASP A 74 6.33 -22.39 1.00
C ASP A 74 6.88 -21.12 1.66
N GLU A 75 8.15 -20.81 1.39
CA GLU A 75 8.75 -19.58 1.90
C GLU A 75 8.13 -18.36 1.24
N LYS A 76 7.89 -18.43 -0.06
CA LYS A 76 7.24 -17.34 -0.77
C LYS A 76 5.83 -17.11 -0.25
N GLN A 77 5.12 -18.19 0.02
CA GLN A 77 3.77 -18.10 0.55
C GLN A 77 3.76 -17.48 1.95
N ALA A 78 4.72 -17.87 2.78
CA ALA A 78 4.85 -17.29 4.12
C ALA A 78 5.14 -15.80 4.04
N CYS A 79 6.09 -15.42 3.18
CA CYS A 79 6.43 -14.01 2.99
C CYS A 79 5.23 -13.22 2.47
N ALA A 80 4.50 -13.79 1.52
CA ALA A 80 3.33 -13.11 0.98
C ALA A 80 2.26 -12.90 2.03
N ALA A 81 2.01 -13.91 2.86
CA ALA A 81 0.98 -13.81 3.89
C ALA A 81 1.34 -12.77 4.95
N VAL A 82 2.57 -12.81 5.44
CA VAL A 82 3.03 -11.86 6.45
C VAL A 82 3.08 -10.44 5.86
N GLY A 83 3.60 -10.32 4.65
CA GLY A 83 3.72 -9.03 3.99
C GLY A 83 2.38 -8.41 3.68
N GLN A 84 1.42 -9.22 3.23
CA GLN A 84 0.08 -8.73 2.94
C GLN A 84 -0.58 -8.21 4.21
N ALA A 85 -0.46 -8.95 5.30
CA ALA A 85 -1.02 -8.53 6.58
C ALA A 85 -0.43 -7.20 7.03
N ARG A 86 0.89 -7.05 6.93
CA ARG A 86 1.54 -5.81 7.31
C ARG A 86 1.12 -4.64 6.44
N LEU A 87 1.08 -4.86 5.13
CA LEU A 87 0.64 -3.81 4.21
C LEU A 87 -0.78 -3.35 4.51
N MET A 88 -1.68 -4.31 4.70
CA MET A 88 -3.07 -3.97 4.97
C MET A 88 -3.23 -3.25 6.30
N MET A 89 -2.49 -3.66 7.32
CA MET A 89 -2.52 -3.00 8.61
C MET A 89 -2.05 -1.55 8.50
N MET A 90 -0.96 -1.33 7.78
CA MET A 90 -0.43 0.03 7.61
C MET A 90 -1.38 0.91 6.81
N TYR A 91 -1.92 0.39 5.72
CA TYR A 91 -2.90 1.14 4.94
C TYR A 91 -4.12 1.48 5.78
N GLN A 92 -4.63 0.52 6.50
CA GLN A 92 -5.80 0.71 7.33
C GLN A 92 -5.57 1.80 8.38
N LYS A 93 -4.42 1.76 9.01
CA LYS A 93 -4.07 2.73 10.03
C LYS A 93 -3.95 4.14 9.45
N LEU A 94 -3.25 4.26 8.33
CA LEU A 94 -3.01 5.57 7.73
C LEU A 94 -4.28 6.15 7.13
N PHE A 95 -5.06 5.34 6.43
CA PHE A 95 -6.32 5.83 5.87
C PHE A 95 -7.29 6.27 6.96
N ALA A 96 -7.28 5.60 8.09
CA ALA A 96 -8.16 5.98 9.18
C ALA A 96 -7.91 7.40 9.66
N GLU A 97 -6.65 7.83 9.62
CA GLU A 97 -6.31 9.19 10.05
C GLU A 97 -6.85 10.25 9.09
N TYR A 98 -6.90 9.95 7.81
CA TYR A 98 -7.31 10.94 6.81
C TYR A 98 -8.79 10.88 6.48
N MET A 99 -9.39 9.72 6.62
CA MET A 99 -10.76 9.50 6.17
C MET A 99 -11.78 9.53 7.28
N SER A 100 -11.37 9.31 8.50
CA SER A 100 -12.29 9.32 9.63
C SER A 100 -12.95 10.69 9.83
N LYS A 101 -12.31 11.73 9.33
CA LYS A 101 -12.82 13.09 9.49
C LYS A 101 -13.85 13.47 8.43
N VAL A 102 -14.02 12.62 7.47
CA VAL A 102 -14.98 12.85 6.40
C VAL A 102 -16.40 12.54 6.86
N MET A 103 -16.49 11.69 7.83
CA MET A 103 -17.77 11.30 8.41
C MET A 103 -18.27 12.35 9.39
#